data_cb14e121df5daf753392cc85348b2b05
#
_entry.id   cb14e121df5daf753392cc85348b2b05
#
_cell.length_a   1.000
_cell.length_b   1.000
_cell.length_c   1.000
_cell.angle_alpha   90.00
_cell.angle_beta   90.00
_cell.angle_gamma   90.00
#
_symmetry.space_group_name_H-M   'P 1'
#
loop_
_entity.id
_entity.type
_entity.pdbx_description
1 polymer ?
#
loop_
_entity_poly.entity_id
_entity_poly.type
_entity_poly.pdbx_seq_one_letter_code
_entity_poly.pdbx_strand_id
1 'polypeptide(L)'
;MKWIGWLLLVGLTHVAHATPLKLAAAVEHTAILRPFIHDWFGRAGIDFQLIPCSYARCEKLIEADHAVDGDMARIKGFDQTYPHLLQIGAPISEVAIYGQPRDNPSWPPAKGTVIGCLRGIQWCERFLGNYQVIWLNDEKQGLAQLHRGKVDWLIKMRPASQPALASPWQKITKEQVFLYLDKKHRAEIAALLKVQLVFINNGRWLAMQKQYLSAI
;
A
#
# COMPACT_ATOMS: atom_id res chain seq x y z
N MET A 1 -69.47 -5.84 -24.96
CA MET A 1 -68.57 -6.11 -23.85
C MET A 1 -67.14 -6.10 -24.40
N LYS A 2 -66.36 -5.03 -24.12
CA LYS A 2 -64.98 -4.89 -24.61
C LYS A 2 -64.05 -5.14 -23.40
N TRP A 3 -63.24 -6.21 -23.43
CA TRP A 3 -62.23 -6.52 -22.46
C TRP A 3 -60.96 -5.78 -22.87
N ILE A 4 -60.53 -4.81 -22.07
CA ILE A 4 -59.24 -4.13 -22.21
C ILE A 4 -58.24 -4.89 -21.33
N GLY A 5 -57.35 -5.66 -21.99
CA GLY A 5 -56.25 -6.34 -21.31
C GLY A 5 -55.16 -5.35 -20.94
N TRP A 6 -54.89 -5.17 -19.63
CA TRP A 6 -53.74 -4.45 -19.12
C TRP A 6 -52.49 -5.33 -19.19
N LEU A 7 -51.60 -5.03 -20.12
CA LEU A 7 -50.26 -5.60 -20.17
C LEU A 7 -49.41 -4.88 -19.12
N LEU A 8 -49.18 -5.55 -18.00
CA LEU A 8 -48.16 -5.16 -17.00
C LEU A 8 -46.76 -5.43 -17.60
N LEU A 9 -46.10 -4.39 -18.11
CA LEU A 9 -44.69 -4.42 -18.46
C LEU A 9 -43.89 -4.44 -17.13
N VAL A 10 -43.49 -5.61 -16.67
CA VAL A 10 -42.51 -5.77 -15.60
C VAL A 10 -41.13 -5.43 -16.19
N GLY A 11 -40.72 -4.17 -16.01
CA GLY A 11 -39.38 -3.73 -16.35
C GLY A 11 -38.34 -4.45 -15.44
N LEU A 12 -37.68 -5.46 -15.98
CA LEU A 12 -36.48 -6.06 -15.38
C LEU A 12 -35.38 -5.00 -15.37
N THR A 13 -35.28 -4.25 -14.28
CA THR A 13 -34.11 -3.42 -14.03
C THR A 13 -32.90 -4.34 -13.82
N HIS A 14 -32.10 -4.51 -14.87
CA HIS A 14 -30.81 -5.11 -14.75
C HIS A 14 -29.96 -4.18 -13.86
N VAL A 15 -29.77 -4.57 -12.60
CA VAL A 15 -28.76 -3.95 -11.75
C VAL A 15 -27.42 -4.35 -12.35
N ALA A 16 -26.82 -3.43 -13.11
CA ALA A 16 -25.44 -3.60 -13.57
C ALA A 16 -24.56 -3.67 -12.32
N HIS A 17 -24.12 -4.86 -11.94
CA HIS A 17 -23.07 -5.00 -10.92
C HIS A 17 -21.82 -4.35 -11.48
N ALA A 18 -21.36 -3.29 -10.83
CA ALA A 18 -20.08 -2.68 -11.15
C ALA A 18 -18.97 -3.74 -10.95
N THR A 19 -18.05 -3.82 -11.89
CA THR A 19 -16.90 -4.72 -11.77
C THR A 19 -16.07 -4.31 -10.54
N PRO A 20 -15.72 -5.25 -9.64
CA PRO A 20 -14.95 -4.92 -8.46
C PRO A 20 -13.59 -4.30 -8.83
N LEU A 21 -13.17 -3.27 -8.10
CA LEU A 21 -11.85 -2.67 -8.25
C LEU A 21 -10.75 -3.66 -7.87
N LYS A 22 -9.77 -3.85 -8.73
CA LYS A 22 -8.61 -4.70 -8.49
C LYS A 22 -7.48 -3.88 -7.87
N LEU A 23 -7.07 -4.20 -6.66
CA LEU A 23 -6.01 -3.49 -5.96
C LEU A 23 -4.80 -4.40 -5.78
N ALA A 24 -3.63 -3.98 -6.27
CA ALA A 24 -2.36 -4.62 -5.92
C ALA A 24 -2.16 -4.52 -4.40
N ALA A 25 -1.72 -5.59 -3.78
CA ALA A 25 -1.57 -5.67 -2.33
C ALA A 25 -0.32 -6.47 -1.98
N ALA A 26 0.69 -5.78 -1.43
CA ALA A 26 1.89 -6.46 -0.94
C ALA A 26 1.49 -7.46 0.16
N VAL A 27 1.94 -8.73 0.02
CA VAL A 27 1.52 -9.83 0.90
C VAL A 27 1.82 -9.53 2.38
N GLU A 28 2.88 -8.78 2.65
CA GLU A 28 3.31 -8.38 3.99
C GLU A 28 2.30 -7.44 4.68
N HIS A 29 1.49 -6.72 3.90
CA HIS A 29 0.52 -5.75 4.42
C HIS A 29 -0.93 -6.20 4.25
N THR A 30 -1.19 -7.20 3.41
CA THR A 30 -2.55 -7.60 3.02
C THR A 30 -3.39 -8.01 4.22
N ALA A 31 -2.87 -8.84 5.12
CA ALA A 31 -3.61 -9.32 6.29
C ALA A 31 -3.97 -8.16 7.24
N ILE A 32 -3.05 -7.21 7.41
CA ILE A 32 -3.19 -6.07 8.32
C ILE A 32 -4.19 -5.04 7.78
N LEU A 33 -4.08 -4.71 6.50
CA LEU A 33 -4.85 -3.61 5.91
C LEU A 33 -6.22 -4.06 5.37
N ARG A 34 -6.42 -5.36 5.08
CA ARG A 34 -7.67 -5.88 4.51
C ARG A 34 -8.91 -5.46 5.33
N PRO A 35 -8.97 -5.62 6.66
CA PRO A 35 -10.16 -5.24 7.42
C PRO A 35 -10.45 -3.74 7.35
N PHE A 36 -9.39 -2.91 7.39
CA PHE A 36 -9.50 -1.46 7.26
C PHE A 36 -10.08 -1.04 5.90
N ILE A 37 -9.53 -1.59 4.81
CA ILE A 37 -9.99 -1.32 3.45
C ILE A 37 -11.42 -1.82 3.26
N HIS A 38 -11.75 -3.00 3.79
CA HIS A 38 -13.10 -3.58 3.70
C HIS A 38 -14.15 -2.67 4.36
N ASP A 39 -13.87 -2.13 5.56
CA ASP A 39 -14.79 -1.21 6.24
C ASP A 39 -14.96 0.11 5.48
N TRP A 40 -13.86 0.67 4.95
CA TRP A 40 -13.90 1.92 4.19
C TRP A 40 -14.65 1.77 2.85
N PHE A 41 -14.28 0.79 2.04
CA PHE A 41 -14.88 0.53 0.73
C PHE A 41 -16.34 0.08 0.84
N GLY A 42 -16.63 -0.81 1.78
CA GLY A 42 -18.00 -1.26 2.04
C GLY A 42 -18.94 -0.10 2.41
N ARG A 43 -18.45 0.88 3.19
CA ARG A 43 -19.23 2.08 3.51
C ARG A 43 -19.40 3.01 2.32
N ALA A 44 -18.47 2.99 1.37
CA ALA A 44 -18.58 3.71 0.10
C ALA A 44 -19.45 2.99 -0.93
N GLY A 45 -19.91 1.76 -0.66
CA GLY A 45 -20.66 0.93 -1.60
C GLY A 45 -19.82 0.43 -2.77
N ILE A 46 -18.51 0.24 -2.58
CA ILE A 46 -17.56 -0.15 -3.62
C ILE A 46 -17.07 -1.56 -3.35
N ASP A 47 -17.28 -2.45 -4.33
CA ASP A 47 -16.70 -3.79 -4.33
C ASP A 47 -15.24 -3.74 -4.79
N PHE A 48 -14.39 -4.57 -4.17
CA PHE A 48 -12.99 -4.66 -4.52
C PHE A 48 -12.43 -6.07 -4.39
N GLN A 49 -11.33 -6.32 -5.09
CA GLN A 49 -10.54 -7.54 -5.03
C GLN A 49 -9.08 -7.18 -4.75
N LEU A 50 -8.49 -7.78 -3.72
CA LEU A 50 -7.04 -7.68 -3.48
C LEU A 50 -6.31 -8.71 -4.33
N ILE A 51 -5.28 -8.25 -5.04
CA ILE A 51 -4.37 -9.09 -5.84
C ILE A 51 -3.04 -9.18 -5.07
N PRO A 52 -2.81 -10.27 -4.32
CA PRO A 52 -1.59 -10.43 -3.52
C PRO A 52 -0.35 -10.50 -4.42
N CYS A 53 0.69 -9.77 -4.08
CA CYS A 53 1.93 -9.70 -4.84
C CYS A 53 3.12 -9.38 -3.92
N SER A 54 4.35 -9.75 -4.31
CA SER A 54 5.56 -9.15 -3.72
C SER A 54 5.68 -7.70 -4.18
N TYR A 55 6.41 -6.86 -3.46
CA TYR A 55 6.58 -5.44 -3.81
C TYR A 55 6.91 -5.23 -5.28
N ALA A 56 7.93 -5.92 -5.80
CA ALA A 56 8.34 -5.81 -7.20
C ALA A 56 7.27 -6.29 -8.20
N ARG A 57 6.48 -7.32 -7.82
CA ARG A 57 5.39 -7.77 -8.68
C ARG A 57 4.21 -6.82 -8.67
N CYS A 58 3.90 -6.20 -7.54
CA CYS A 58 2.87 -5.17 -7.45
C CYS A 58 3.18 -4.00 -8.40
N GLU A 59 4.43 -3.56 -8.47
CA GLU A 59 4.85 -2.52 -9.41
C GLU A 59 4.63 -2.94 -10.87
N LYS A 60 5.02 -4.16 -11.24
CA LYS A 60 4.76 -4.68 -12.59
C LYS A 60 3.26 -4.78 -12.91
N LEU A 61 2.41 -5.05 -11.94
CA LEU A 61 0.96 -5.05 -12.14
C LEU A 61 0.41 -3.63 -12.36
N ILE A 62 1.01 -2.63 -11.70
CA ILE A 62 0.66 -1.21 -11.90
C ILE A 62 1.14 -0.72 -13.30
N GLU A 63 2.31 -1.17 -13.75
CA GLU A 63 2.86 -0.84 -15.07
C GLU A 63 2.07 -1.50 -16.21
N ALA A 64 1.55 -2.71 -15.96
CA ALA A 64 0.78 -3.46 -16.96
C ALA A 64 -0.61 -2.84 -17.12
N ASP A 65 -0.93 -2.42 -18.33
CA ASP A 65 -2.21 -1.80 -18.66
C ASP A 65 -3.38 -2.69 -18.24
N HIS A 66 -4.29 -2.12 -17.45
CA HIS A 66 -5.52 -2.77 -16.94
C HIS A 66 -5.34 -4.03 -16.07
N ALA A 67 -4.14 -4.36 -15.62
CA ALA A 67 -3.93 -5.53 -14.73
C ALA A 67 -4.54 -5.30 -13.34
N VAL A 68 -4.41 -4.06 -12.82
CA VAL A 68 -5.00 -3.60 -11.56
C VAL A 68 -5.49 -2.16 -11.70
N ASP A 69 -6.41 -1.75 -10.84
CA ASP A 69 -6.99 -0.41 -10.81
C ASP A 69 -6.31 0.51 -9.79
N GLY A 70 -5.35 -0.02 -9.03
CA GLY A 70 -4.60 0.74 -8.04
C GLY A 70 -3.74 -0.12 -7.14
N ASP A 71 -3.16 0.51 -6.12
CA ASP A 71 -2.37 -0.16 -5.09
C ASP A 71 -2.92 0.19 -3.70
N MET A 72 -3.11 -0.84 -2.88
CA MET A 72 -3.72 -0.71 -1.56
C MET A 72 -2.88 0.15 -0.61
N ALA A 73 -1.54 0.12 -0.73
CA ALA A 73 -0.66 0.73 0.26
C ALA A 73 0.72 1.10 -0.31
N ARG A 74 0.93 2.38 -0.59
CA ARG A 74 2.22 2.94 -1.02
C ARG A 74 2.57 4.18 -0.23
N ILE A 75 3.85 4.45 -0.06
CA ILE A 75 4.32 5.69 0.58
C ILE A 75 3.98 6.90 -0.29
N LYS A 76 3.91 8.07 0.34
CA LYS A 76 3.60 9.34 -0.32
C LYS A 76 4.47 9.56 -1.56
N GLY A 77 3.85 10.05 -2.65
CA GLY A 77 4.56 10.40 -3.89
C GLY A 77 4.74 9.24 -4.87
N PHE A 78 4.04 8.13 -4.70
CA PHE A 78 4.02 7.02 -5.65
C PHE A 78 3.45 7.44 -7.02
N ASP A 79 2.53 8.39 -7.04
CA ASP A 79 1.97 9.03 -8.23
C ASP A 79 2.98 9.87 -9.03
N GLN A 80 4.13 10.22 -8.47
CA GLN A 80 5.22 10.86 -9.22
C GLN A 80 5.90 9.88 -10.19
N THR A 81 5.99 8.61 -9.80
CA THR A 81 6.52 7.53 -10.65
C THR A 81 5.43 6.99 -11.59
N TYR A 82 4.18 6.94 -11.12
CA TYR A 82 3.02 6.41 -11.86
C TYR A 82 1.93 7.48 -12.02
N PRO A 83 2.09 8.42 -13.00
CA PRO A 83 1.23 9.61 -13.12
C PRO A 83 -0.24 9.35 -13.42
N HIS A 84 -0.61 8.12 -13.85
CA HIS A 84 -2.00 7.71 -14.04
C HIS A 84 -2.72 7.44 -12.71
N LEU A 85 -1.99 7.19 -11.64
CA LEU A 85 -2.54 7.02 -10.29
C LEU A 85 -2.80 8.35 -9.60
N LEU A 86 -3.70 8.32 -8.63
CA LEU A 86 -4.00 9.42 -7.72
C LEU A 86 -3.93 8.91 -6.27
N GLN A 87 -3.21 9.64 -5.43
CA GLN A 87 -3.23 9.44 -3.97
C GLN A 87 -4.63 9.75 -3.42
N ILE A 88 -5.21 8.82 -2.64
CA ILE A 88 -6.57 8.97 -2.11
C ILE A 88 -6.52 9.47 -0.68
N GLY A 89 -6.88 10.73 -0.50
CA GLY A 89 -7.18 11.37 0.77
C GLY A 89 -6.08 11.33 1.83
N ALA A 90 -6.47 11.08 3.08
CA ALA A 90 -5.59 11.01 4.23
C ALA A 90 -4.84 9.66 4.31
N PRO A 91 -3.69 9.61 4.99
CA PRO A 91 -2.93 8.36 5.14
C PRO A 91 -3.76 7.28 5.83
N ILE A 92 -3.62 6.05 5.35
CA ILE A 92 -4.25 4.88 5.95
C ILE A 92 -3.43 4.31 7.11
N SER A 93 -2.10 4.42 7.03
CA SER A 93 -1.17 3.94 8.06
C SER A 93 0.16 4.68 8.00
N GLU A 94 1.09 4.27 8.87
CA GLU A 94 2.50 4.63 8.82
C GLU A 94 3.36 3.37 8.77
N VAL A 95 4.50 3.46 8.09
CA VAL A 95 5.57 2.47 8.13
C VAL A 95 6.82 3.07 8.74
N ALA A 96 7.56 2.27 9.50
CA ALA A 96 8.87 2.62 10.00
C ALA A 96 9.94 1.95 9.12
N ILE A 97 10.94 2.74 8.74
CA ILE A 97 12.10 2.28 7.99
C ILE A 97 13.22 2.03 8.98
N TYR A 98 13.81 0.86 8.90
CA TYR A 98 14.92 0.42 9.72
C TYR A 98 16.12 0.07 8.85
N GLY A 99 17.33 0.32 9.38
CA GLY A 99 18.57 -0.17 8.82
C GLY A 99 19.29 -1.06 9.83
N GLN A 100 19.77 -2.20 9.38
CA GLN A 100 20.70 -3.04 10.15
C GLN A 100 22.10 -2.86 9.59
N PRO A 101 23.04 -2.29 10.35
CA PRO A 101 24.44 -2.23 9.97
C PRO A 101 25.13 -3.58 10.17
N ARG A 102 26.18 -3.85 9.39
CA ARG A 102 27.07 -4.99 9.61
C ARG A 102 27.93 -4.81 10.86
N ASP A 103 28.54 -3.63 10.99
CA ASP A 103 29.60 -3.35 11.99
C ASP A 103 29.21 -2.21 12.96
N ASN A 104 27.92 -2.06 13.25
CA ASN A 104 27.35 -1.10 14.20
C ASN A 104 27.68 0.41 14.00
N PRO A 105 27.86 0.92 12.74
CA PRO A 105 27.91 2.36 12.53
C PRO A 105 26.52 2.98 12.74
N SER A 106 26.46 4.30 12.96
CA SER A 106 25.21 5.05 13.03
C SER A 106 24.71 5.45 11.63
N TRP A 107 23.39 5.62 11.49
CA TRP A 107 22.80 6.23 10.30
C TRP A 107 22.98 7.77 10.33
N PRO A 108 23.21 8.47 9.22
CA PRO A 108 23.39 7.96 7.84
C PRO A 108 24.78 7.33 7.62
N PRO A 109 24.87 6.33 6.73
CA PRO A 109 26.14 5.68 6.46
C PRO A 109 27.09 6.58 5.65
N ALA A 110 28.38 6.26 5.69
CA ALA A 110 29.39 6.97 4.92
C ALA A 110 29.17 6.85 3.39
N LYS A 111 29.70 7.80 2.63
CA LYS A 111 29.69 7.76 1.16
C LYS A 111 30.43 6.48 0.68
N GLY A 112 29.87 5.81 -0.31
CA GLY A 112 30.40 4.57 -0.86
C GLY A 112 29.97 3.29 -0.15
N THR A 113 29.16 3.40 0.94
CA THR A 113 28.55 2.26 1.61
C THR A 113 27.62 1.50 0.67
N VAL A 114 27.66 0.17 0.74
CA VAL A 114 26.79 -0.72 -0.04
C VAL A 114 25.55 -1.06 0.79
N ILE A 115 24.37 -0.74 0.27
CA ILE A 115 23.10 -0.92 0.97
C ILE A 115 22.27 -2.00 0.29
N GLY A 116 21.85 -3.02 1.05
CA GLY A 116 20.88 -4.03 0.60
C GLY A 116 19.45 -3.54 0.81
N CYS A 117 18.63 -3.60 -0.22
CA CYS A 117 17.22 -3.29 -0.14
C CYS A 117 16.37 -4.27 -0.95
N LEU A 118 15.17 -4.61 -0.46
CA LEU A 118 14.25 -5.46 -1.20
C LEU A 118 13.71 -4.71 -2.43
N ARG A 119 13.63 -5.42 -3.57
CA ARG A 119 13.06 -4.88 -4.82
C ARG A 119 11.64 -4.41 -4.60
N GLY A 120 11.30 -3.23 -5.14
CA GLY A 120 9.98 -2.63 -5.05
C GLY A 120 9.70 -1.92 -3.72
N ILE A 121 10.71 -1.76 -2.84
CA ILE A 121 10.62 -0.82 -1.74
C ILE A 121 10.94 0.57 -2.27
N GLN A 122 9.91 1.31 -2.63
CA GLN A 122 9.97 2.66 -3.20
C GLN A 122 10.84 3.63 -2.37
N TRP A 123 10.87 3.49 -1.04
CA TRP A 123 11.71 4.32 -0.19
C TRP A 123 13.19 4.22 -0.58
N CYS A 124 13.66 3.00 -0.86
CA CYS A 124 15.06 2.79 -1.27
C CYS A 124 15.36 3.46 -2.61
N GLU A 125 14.45 3.38 -3.57
CA GLU A 125 14.61 3.98 -4.91
C GLU A 125 14.71 5.51 -4.82
N ARG A 126 13.93 6.12 -3.92
CA ARG A 126 13.87 7.56 -3.77
C ARG A 126 14.99 8.16 -2.92
N PHE A 127 15.40 7.47 -1.86
CA PHE A 127 16.28 8.07 -0.85
C PHE A 127 17.70 7.51 -0.83
N LEU A 128 17.97 6.41 -1.55
CA LEU A 128 19.29 5.80 -1.59
C LEU A 128 20.08 6.08 -2.89
N GLY A 129 19.66 7.04 -3.70
CA GLY A 129 20.32 7.35 -5.00
C GLY A 129 21.80 7.76 -4.91
N ASN A 130 22.28 8.18 -3.72
CA ASN A 130 23.68 8.51 -3.47
C ASN A 130 24.53 7.33 -2.98
N TYR A 131 23.93 6.14 -2.86
CA TYR A 131 24.58 4.93 -2.37
C TYR A 131 24.62 3.84 -3.44
N GLN A 132 25.51 2.89 -3.30
CA GLN A 132 25.48 1.67 -4.09
C GLN A 132 24.40 0.75 -3.51
N VAL A 133 23.32 0.49 -4.25
CA VAL A 133 22.21 -0.37 -3.80
C VAL A 133 22.30 -1.75 -4.43
N ILE A 134 22.29 -2.81 -3.59
CA ILE A 134 22.10 -4.20 -4.01
C ILE A 134 20.64 -4.57 -3.80
N TRP A 135 19.95 -4.85 -4.89
CA TRP A 135 18.54 -5.23 -4.88
C TRP A 135 18.37 -6.71 -4.52
N LEU A 136 17.64 -6.97 -3.46
CA LEU A 136 17.42 -8.29 -2.87
C LEU A 136 16.02 -8.80 -3.20
N ASN A 137 15.84 -10.10 -3.25
CA ASN A 137 14.53 -10.71 -3.50
C ASN A 137 13.72 -10.96 -2.22
N ASP A 138 14.41 -11.21 -1.09
CA ASP A 138 13.80 -11.43 0.21
C ASP A 138 14.75 -11.06 1.35
N GLU A 139 14.21 -11.00 2.57
CA GLU A 139 14.97 -10.63 3.78
C GLU A 139 16.06 -11.66 4.13
N LYS A 140 15.80 -12.95 3.90
CA LYS A 140 16.78 -14.04 4.17
C LYS A 140 18.02 -13.86 3.32
N GLN A 141 17.85 -13.55 2.03
CA GLN A 141 18.96 -13.19 1.14
C GLN A 141 19.69 -11.97 1.66
N GLY A 142 18.95 -10.94 2.12
CA GLY A 142 19.54 -9.71 2.68
C GLY A 142 20.44 -9.98 3.86
N LEU A 143 19.96 -10.72 4.85
CA LEU A 143 20.75 -11.11 6.03
C LEU A 143 21.99 -11.93 5.64
N ALA A 144 21.86 -12.87 4.70
CA ALA A 144 22.99 -13.63 4.21
C ALA A 144 24.05 -12.75 3.52
N GLN A 145 23.64 -11.75 2.75
CA GLN A 145 24.57 -10.79 2.12
C GLN A 145 25.24 -9.88 3.16
N LEU A 146 24.50 -9.44 4.17
CA LEU A 146 25.04 -8.65 5.28
C LEU A 146 26.13 -9.43 6.04
N HIS A 147 25.86 -10.67 6.44
CA HIS A 147 26.81 -11.53 7.15
C HIS A 147 28.08 -11.85 6.33
N ARG A 148 27.94 -11.92 5.00
CA ARG A 148 29.09 -12.17 4.09
C ARG A 148 29.86 -10.88 3.73
N GLY A 149 29.47 -9.73 4.28
CA GLY A 149 30.08 -8.44 3.95
C GLY A 149 29.87 -7.97 2.51
N LYS A 150 28.84 -8.46 1.83
CA LYS A 150 28.47 -8.02 0.46
C LYS A 150 27.60 -6.77 0.48
N VAL A 151 26.90 -6.53 1.56
CA VAL A 151 26.25 -5.26 1.90
C VAL A 151 26.70 -4.83 3.30
N ASP A 152 26.79 -3.52 3.51
CA ASP A 152 27.18 -2.92 4.79
C ASP A 152 25.97 -2.59 5.64
N TRP A 153 24.83 -2.36 4.99
CA TRP A 153 23.53 -2.11 5.60
C TRP A 153 22.43 -2.88 4.92
N LEU A 154 21.46 -3.34 5.71
CA LEU A 154 20.21 -3.95 5.21
C LEU A 154 19.04 -3.07 5.61
N ILE A 155 18.24 -2.64 4.62
CA ILE A 155 17.02 -1.86 4.86
C ILE A 155 15.81 -2.78 4.98
N LYS A 156 14.98 -2.50 5.99
CA LYS A 156 13.71 -3.17 6.25
C LYS A 156 12.60 -2.15 6.52
N MET A 157 11.41 -2.43 6.02
CA MET A 157 10.20 -1.65 6.27
C MET A 157 9.22 -2.48 7.10
N ARG A 158 8.58 -1.86 8.09
CA ARG A 158 7.57 -2.48 8.94
C ARG A 158 6.44 -1.52 9.25
N PRO A 159 5.21 -2.01 9.54
CA PRO A 159 4.16 -1.17 10.11
C PRO A 159 4.67 -0.44 11.35
N ALA A 160 4.45 0.88 11.42
CA ALA A 160 4.93 1.69 12.56
C ALA A 160 4.22 1.37 13.88
N SER A 161 3.08 0.69 13.80
CA SER A 161 2.32 0.18 14.95
C SER A 161 2.96 -1.03 15.63
N GLN A 162 3.84 -1.75 14.93
CA GLN A 162 4.57 -2.88 15.53
C GLN A 162 5.65 -2.40 16.49
N PRO A 163 6.01 -3.21 17.52
CA PRO A 163 7.11 -2.89 18.41
C PRO A 163 8.38 -2.58 17.62
N ALA A 164 9.20 -1.65 18.14
CA ALA A 164 10.48 -1.33 17.54
C ALA A 164 11.36 -2.59 17.43
N LEU A 165 12.11 -2.68 16.34
CA LEU A 165 13.11 -3.75 16.22
C LEU A 165 14.21 -3.56 17.26
N ALA A 166 14.62 -4.67 17.88
CA ALA A 166 15.75 -4.66 18.79
C ALA A 166 17.07 -4.43 18.04
N SER A 167 18.13 -4.01 18.78
CA SER A 167 19.49 -3.96 18.26
C SER A 167 19.84 -5.27 17.52
N PRO A 168 20.56 -5.22 16.41
CA PRO A 168 21.28 -4.06 15.85
C PRO A 168 20.48 -3.17 14.90
N TRP A 169 19.15 -3.37 14.76
CA TRP A 169 18.32 -2.53 13.91
C TRP A 169 18.22 -1.10 14.44
N GLN A 170 18.46 -0.14 13.57
CA GLN A 170 18.34 1.30 13.87
C GLN A 170 17.13 1.85 13.10
N LYS A 171 16.24 2.57 13.78
CA LYS A 171 15.15 3.26 13.13
C LYS A 171 15.68 4.48 12.38
N ILE A 172 15.41 4.54 11.08
CA ILE A 172 15.85 5.65 10.20
C ILE A 172 14.80 6.75 10.16
N THR A 173 13.56 6.39 9.78
CA THR A 173 12.46 7.35 9.61
C THR A 173 11.10 6.64 9.69
N LYS A 174 10.04 7.43 9.55
CA LYS A 174 8.67 6.96 9.29
C LYS A 174 8.14 7.58 8.02
N GLU A 175 7.31 6.83 7.30
CA GLU A 175 6.65 7.28 6.10
C GLU A 175 5.15 7.04 6.20
N GLN A 176 4.35 7.97 5.69
CA GLN A 176 2.91 7.81 5.57
C GLN A 176 2.55 6.93 4.37
N VAL A 177 1.57 6.06 4.56
CA VAL A 177 1.08 5.12 3.55
C VAL A 177 -0.32 5.50 3.12
N PHE A 178 -0.56 5.48 1.81
CA PHE A 178 -1.81 5.88 1.17
C PHE A 178 -2.32 4.80 0.24
N LEU A 179 -3.63 4.81 0.01
CA LEU A 179 -4.27 4.14 -1.12
C LEU A 179 -4.01 4.96 -2.39
N TYR A 180 -3.76 4.26 -3.49
CA TYR A 180 -3.65 4.87 -4.83
C TYR A 180 -4.62 4.18 -5.78
N LEU A 181 -5.38 4.97 -6.55
CA LEU A 181 -6.30 4.48 -7.58
C LEU A 181 -6.02 5.15 -8.92
N ASP A 182 -6.30 4.44 -10.01
CA ASP A 182 -6.24 4.99 -11.35
C ASP A 182 -7.26 6.13 -11.50
N LYS A 183 -6.84 7.23 -12.09
CA LYS A 183 -7.63 8.44 -12.33
C LYS A 183 -8.92 8.20 -13.13
N LYS A 184 -9.00 7.09 -13.85
CA LYS A 184 -10.23 6.68 -14.57
C LYS A 184 -11.41 6.41 -13.62
N HIS A 185 -11.15 5.99 -12.36
CA HIS A 185 -12.16 5.66 -11.35
C HIS A 185 -12.65 6.87 -10.55
N ARG A 186 -13.04 7.95 -11.25
CA ARG A 186 -13.41 9.24 -10.62
C ARG A 186 -14.59 9.13 -9.66
N ALA A 187 -15.59 8.33 -10.00
CA ALA A 187 -16.79 8.17 -9.18
C ALA A 187 -16.48 7.46 -7.86
N GLU A 188 -15.72 6.37 -7.94
CA GLU A 188 -15.27 5.58 -6.79
C GLU A 188 -14.34 6.41 -5.89
N ILE A 189 -13.40 7.17 -6.48
CA ILE A 189 -12.53 8.10 -5.77
C ILE A 189 -13.35 9.13 -4.99
N ALA A 190 -14.34 9.76 -5.63
CA ALA A 190 -15.20 10.74 -4.98
C ALA A 190 -16.01 10.13 -3.81
N ALA A 191 -16.53 8.91 -3.99
CA ALA A 191 -17.24 8.18 -2.94
C ALA A 191 -16.34 7.84 -1.74
N LEU A 192 -15.13 7.35 -1.99
CA LEU A 192 -14.14 7.04 -0.95
C LEU A 192 -13.73 8.29 -0.16
N LEU A 193 -13.45 9.40 -0.85
CA LEU A 193 -13.09 10.67 -0.20
C LEU A 193 -14.23 11.22 0.66
N LYS A 194 -15.47 11.12 0.19
CA LYS A 194 -16.66 11.51 0.97
C LYS A 194 -16.79 10.70 2.25
N VAL A 195 -16.65 9.37 2.19
CA VAL A 195 -16.71 8.49 3.36
C VAL A 195 -15.55 8.77 4.30
N GLN A 196 -14.34 8.93 3.78
CA GLN A 196 -13.15 9.25 4.59
C GLN A 196 -13.36 10.56 5.37
N LEU A 197 -13.88 11.61 4.73
CA LEU A 197 -14.16 12.89 5.39
C LEU A 197 -15.15 12.71 6.55
N VAL A 198 -16.22 11.92 6.36
CA VAL A 198 -17.16 11.59 7.43
C VAL A 198 -16.47 10.86 8.57
N PHE A 199 -15.62 9.87 8.26
CA PHE A 199 -14.88 9.10 9.26
C PHE A 199 -13.87 9.95 10.03
N ILE A 200 -13.22 10.91 9.38
CA ILE A 200 -12.30 11.86 10.02
C ILE A 200 -13.07 12.75 10.99
N ASN A 201 -14.15 13.36 10.52
CA ASN A 201 -14.93 14.33 11.30
C ASN A 201 -15.58 13.72 12.56
N ASN A 202 -15.93 12.44 12.54
CA ASN A 202 -16.51 11.73 13.67
C ASN A 202 -15.50 10.88 14.49
N GLY A 203 -14.20 10.99 14.20
CA GLY A 203 -13.12 10.26 14.87
C GLY A 203 -12.99 8.78 14.49
N ARG A 204 -13.87 8.25 13.63
CA ARG A 204 -13.86 6.84 13.23
C ARG A 204 -12.57 6.47 12.45
N TRP A 205 -12.05 7.37 11.62
CA TRP A 205 -10.81 7.12 10.88
C TRP A 205 -9.65 6.73 11.79
N LEU A 206 -9.41 7.53 12.83
CA LEU A 206 -8.37 7.24 13.82
C LEU A 206 -8.68 5.97 14.64
N ALA A 207 -9.96 5.75 14.96
CA ALA A 207 -10.37 4.53 15.66
C ALA A 207 -10.09 3.27 14.83
N MET A 208 -10.40 3.29 13.53
CA MET A 208 -10.09 2.21 12.59
C MET A 208 -8.58 1.97 12.46
N GLN A 209 -7.78 3.03 12.36
CA GLN A 209 -6.32 2.92 12.35
C GLN A 209 -5.81 2.23 13.62
N LYS A 210 -6.31 2.63 14.79
CA LYS A 210 -5.94 1.98 16.05
C LYS A 210 -6.41 0.53 16.12
N GLN A 211 -7.65 0.26 15.73
CA GLN A 211 -8.25 -1.09 15.82
C GLN A 211 -7.55 -2.09 14.91
N TYR A 212 -7.34 -1.74 13.64
CA TYR A 212 -6.89 -2.68 12.61
C TYR A 212 -5.37 -2.69 12.41
N LEU A 213 -4.68 -1.59 12.73
CA LEU A 213 -3.26 -1.44 12.45
C LEU A 213 -2.37 -1.57 13.69
N SER A 214 -2.96 -1.59 14.90
CA SER A 214 -2.23 -1.78 16.17
C SER A 214 -2.33 -3.22 16.71
N ALA A 215 -3.10 -4.09 16.07
CA ALA A 215 -3.43 -5.43 16.58
C ALA A 215 -2.41 -6.52 16.20
N ILE A 216 -1.12 -6.15 15.99
CA ILE A 216 -0.09 -7.12 15.58
C ILE A 216 1.15 -6.97 16.45
#